data_d6671835314e7ab71db33bac82913b7f
#
_entry.id   d6671835314e7ab71db33bac82913b7f
#
_cell.length_a   1.000
_cell.length_b   1.000
_cell.length_c   1.000
_cell.angle_alpha   90.00
_cell.angle_beta   90.00
_cell.angle_gamma   90.00
#
_symmetry.space_group_name_H-M   'P 1'
#
loop_
_entity.id
_entity.type
_entity.pdbx_description
1 polymer ?
#
loop_
_entity_poly.entity_id
_entity_poly.type
_entity_poly.pdbx_seq_one_letter_code
_entity_poly.pdbx_strand_id
1 'polypeptide(L)'
;MSTTTTPAAKTRPPRRLGRQNAAGWLFSTPFLVLFAVFMAFPIVATLLMSFTDFGLRNVTHPLDAEFIGLENYTKLFEDEKFLEALFNTAYFVVVGVPVTVLLGLLVAVLLNNGIDRARTFFRVGFYAPVVTSIVAVAVVWRFVLDPTDGLIAGLAAEAGFTAPDFLGSETLAMPSLIAMAVWRNLGTVMVLFIAGLQAIPTEVREAARLDGAGPFQELRRITVPLLRPTTLYATVITTIGYLNVFEEPFVMTQGGPSDSTLTVSLHMYREGFNFFHMGYASAMAYVLFVVIMAVTVLQLRLLKDNTS
;
A
#
# COMPACT_ATOMS: atom_id res chain seq x y z
N MET A 1 1.46 -76.07 16.55
CA MET A 1 2.30 -75.03 17.11
C MET A 1 2.85 -74.22 15.92
N SER A 2 2.27 -73.10 15.62
CA SER A 2 2.62 -72.23 14.49
C SER A 2 3.33 -71.02 15.10
N THR A 3 4.67 -70.91 14.86
CA THR A 3 5.48 -69.79 15.33
C THR A 3 5.40 -68.63 14.35
N THR A 4 4.67 -67.62 14.74
CA THR A 4 4.58 -66.32 14.03
C THR A 4 5.86 -65.53 14.30
N THR A 5 6.74 -65.43 13.32
CA THR A 5 7.90 -64.53 13.34
C THR A 5 7.52 -63.11 12.97
N THR A 6 7.58 -62.20 13.96
CA THR A 6 7.42 -60.74 13.76
C THR A 6 8.58 -60.17 12.93
N PRO A 7 8.32 -59.43 11.85
CA PRO A 7 9.40 -58.83 11.08
C PRO A 7 10.08 -57.70 11.87
N ALA A 8 11.42 -57.73 11.93
CA ALA A 8 12.25 -56.73 12.59
C ALA A 8 12.06 -55.35 11.91
N ALA A 9 11.78 -54.30 12.69
CA ALA A 9 11.68 -52.93 12.26
C ALA A 9 13.02 -52.46 11.63
N LYS A 10 13.03 -52.11 10.34
CA LYS A 10 14.17 -51.52 9.66
C LYS A 10 14.49 -50.18 10.31
N THR A 11 15.57 -50.10 11.07
CA THR A 11 16.15 -48.87 11.59
C THR A 11 16.57 -47.97 10.42
N ARG A 12 15.92 -46.81 10.28
CA ARG A 12 16.32 -45.79 9.30
C ARG A 12 17.73 -45.30 9.66
N PRO A 13 18.68 -45.22 8.69
CA PRO A 13 19.99 -44.69 8.97
C PRO A 13 19.92 -43.22 9.44
N PRO A 14 20.81 -42.75 10.32
CA PRO A 14 20.80 -41.38 10.80
C PRO A 14 20.95 -40.43 9.61
N ARG A 15 19.96 -39.50 9.46
CA ARG A 15 19.99 -38.45 8.45
C ARG A 15 21.28 -37.64 8.60
N ARG A 16 22.12 -37.60 7.59
CA ARG A 16 23.33 -36.77 7.51
C ARG A 16 22.87 -35.27 7.34
N LEU A 17 22.47 -34.64 8.43
CA LEU A 17 21.94 -33.27 8.48
C LEU A 17 22.95 -32.22 7.97
N GLY A 18 24.27 -32.45 8.15
CA GLY A 18 25.29 -31.46 7.79
C GLY A 18 25.46 -31.21 6.28
N ARG A 19 25.30 -32.23 5.43
CA ARG A 19 25.50 -32.11 3.98
C ARG A 19 24.27 -31.53 3.26
N GLN A 20 23.08 -31.75 3.79
CA GLN A 20 21.84 -31.15 3.28
C GLN A 20 21.75 -29.66 3.64
N ASN A 21 22.28 -29.27 4.81
CA ASN A 21 22.34 -27.86 5.21
C ASN A 21 23.32 -27.06 4.34
N ALA A 22 24.51 -27.64 4.01
CA ALA A 22 25.49 -26.99 3.14
C ALA A 22 24.94 -26.74 1.72
N ALA A 23 24.22 -27.70 1.14
CA ALA A 23 23.57 -27.51 -0.15
C ALA A 23 22.46 -26.44 -0.08
N GLY A 24 21.66 -26.44 0.98
CA GLY A 24 20.65 -25.40 1.21
C GLY A 24 21.26 -23.99 1.26
N TRP A 25 22.32 -23.80 2.02
CA TRP A 25 23.05 -22.53 2.07
C TRP A 25 23.64 -22.13 0.72
N LEU A 26 24.23 -23.07 -0.03
CA LEU A 26 24.80 -22.79 -1.34
C LEU A 26 23.75 -22.29 -2.34
N PHE A 27 22.57 -22.90 -2.36
CA PHE A 27 21.46 -22.45 -3.22
C PHE A 27 20.83 -21.13 -2.76
N SER A 28 20.85 -20.82 -1.46
CA SER A 28 20.34 -19.55 -0.93
C SER A 28 21.35 -18.40 -1.04
N THR A 29 22.65 -18.69 -1.20
CA THR A 29 23.72 -17.68 -1.21
C THR A 29 23.52 -16.57 -2.27
N PRO A 30 23.14 -16.84 -3.53
CA PRO A 30 22.93 -15.77 -4.51
C PRO A 30 21.84 -14.77 -4.07
N PHE A 31 20.73 -15.29 -3.55
CA PHE A 31 19.66 -14.44 -3.00
C PHE A 31 20.14 -13.65 -1.78
N LEU A 32 20.82 -14.28 -0.84
CA LEU A 32 21.31 -13.64 0.38
C LEU A 32 22.32 -12.53 0.08
N VAL A 33 23.22 -12.75 -0.90
CA VAL A 33 24.18 -11.72 -1.34
C VAL A 33 23.45 -10.53 -1.95
N LEU A 34 22.51 -10.76 -2.87
CA LEU A 34 21.73 -9.68 -3.46
C LEU A 34 20.90 -8.94 -2.41
N PHE A 35 20.28 -9.66 -1.50
CA PHE A 35 19.54 -9.07 -0.38
C PHE A 35 20.44 -8.22 0.52
N ALA A 36 21.61 -8.74 0.90
CA ALA A 36 22.55 -8.04 1.76
C ALA A 36 23.07 -6.75 1.11
N VAL A 37 23.42 -6.79 -0.19
CA VAL A 37 24.00 -5.63 -0.90
C VAL A 37 22.94 -4.60 -1.28
N PHE A 38 21.78 -5.03 -1.78
CA PHE A 38 20.79 -4.10 -2.36
C PHE A 38 19.63 -3.74 -1.44
N MET A 39 19.42 -4.47 -0.34
CA MET A 39 18.38 -4.14 0.65
C MET A 39 18.97 -3.88 2.04
N ALA A 40 19.66 -4.84 2.63
CA ALA A 40 20.12 -4.71 4.01
C ALA A 40 21.14 -3.57 4.18
N PHE A 41 22.14 -3.49 3.29
CA PHE A 41 23.16 -2.44 3.34
C PHE A 41 22.58 -1.01 3.19
N PRO A 42 21.74 -0.69 2.19
CA PRO A 42 21.13 0.65 2.09
C PRO A 42 20.25 1.00 3.28
N ILE A 43 19.49 0.03 3.83
CA ILE A 43 18.66 0.25 5.03
C ILE A 43 19.55 0.64 6.21
N VAL A 44 20.62 -0.13 6.48
CA VAL A 44 21.54 0.18 7.58
C VAL A 44 22.28 1.49 7.33
N ALA A 45 22.73 1.73 6.10
CA ALA A 45 23.41 2.98 5.74
C ALA A 45 22.51 4.19 5.97
N THR A 46 21.25 4.15 5.53
CA THR A 46 20.27 5.22 5.78
C THR A 46 20.00 5.40 7.27
N LEU A 47 19.96 4.30 8.06
CA LEU A 47 19.85 4.41 9.52
C LEU A 47 21.03 5.16 10.12
N LEU A 48 22.24 4.83 9.72
CA LEU A 48 23.43 5.52 10.21
C LEU A 48 23.45 6.99 9.79
N MET A 49 23.08 7.28 8.53
CA MET A 49 22.98 8.65 8.02
C MET A 49 21.94 9.49 8.78
N SER A 50 20.88 8.90 9.30
CA SER A 50 19.85 9.63 10.07
C SER A 50 20.37 10.24 11.37
N PHE A 51 21.51 9.77 11.89
CA PHE A 51 22.18 10.30 13.07
C PHE A 51 23.33 11.27 12.75
N THR A 52 23.46 11.67 11.49
CA THR A 52 24.55 12.54 10.99
C THR A 52 23.99 13.78 10.28
N ASP A 53 24.84 14.77 10.11
CA ASP A 53 24.58 15.96 9.30
C ASP A 53 24.79 15.73 7.79
N PHE A 54 24.69 14.47 7.32
CA PHE A 54 25.01 14.08 5.97
C PHE A 54 24.29 14.94 4.93
N GLY A 55 25.08 15.67 4.12
CA GLY A 55 24.59 16.59 3.13
C GLY A 55 25.41 16.55 1.85
N LEU A 56 25.26 17.57 0.99
CA LEU A 56 25.91 17.66 -0.31
C LEU A 56 27.44 17.53 -0.24
N ARG A 57 28.06 18.11 0.79
CA ARG A 57 29.51 18.06 1.02
C ARG A 57 30.01 16.63 1.26
N ASN A 58 29.20 15.81 1.88
CA ASN A 58 29.54 14.44 2.27
C ASN A 58 29.36 13.43 1.13
N VAL A 59 28.76 13.82 -0.01
CA VAL A 59 28.59 12.91 -1.17
C VAL A 59 29.95 12.48 -1.74
N THR A 60 30.94 13.36 -1.76
CA THR A 60 32.29 13.06 -2.20
C THR A 60 33.18 12.48 -1.10
N HIS A 61 32.91 12.82 0.14
CA HIS A 61 33.65 12.37 1.34
C HIS A 61 32.69 11.88 2.42
N PRO A 62 32.11 10.65 2.28
CA PRO A 62 31.06 10.16 3.17
C PRO A 62 31.48 10.01 4.64
N LEU A 63 32.79 9.86 4.89
CA LEU A 63 33.32 9.70 6.24
C LEU A 63 33.52 11.02 7.00
N ASP A 64 33.36 12.16 6.32
CA ASP A 64 33.48 13.49 6.92
C ASP A 64 32.14 13.99 7.52
N ALA A 65 31.08 13.17 7.45
CA ALA A 65 29.80 13.49 8.07
C ALA A 65 29.93 13.47 9.60
N GLU A 66 29.52 14.55 10.26
CA GLU A 66 29.54 14.65 11.70
C GLU A 66 28.39 13.87 12.34
N PHE A 67 28.69 13.15 13.41
CA PHE A 67 27.67 12.46 14.20
C PHE A 67 26.95 13.45 15.10
N ILE A 68 25.69 13.76 14.83
CA ILE A 68 24.85 14.71 15.56
C ILE A 68 23.81 14.03 16.48
N GLY A 69 23.87 12.71 16.61
CA GLY A 69 22.96 11.95 17.49
C GLY A 69 21.49 12.07 17.05
N LEU A 70 20.61 12.50 17.94
CA LEU A 70 19.16 12.57 17.69
C LEU A 70 18.69 13.95 17.19
N GLU A 71 19.59 14.86 16.83
CA GLU A 71 19.23 16.22 16.44
C GLU A 71 18.27 16.26 15.23
N ASN A 72 18.48 15.42 14.22
CA ASN A 72 17.55 15.32 13.09
C ASN A 72 16.13 14.92 13.54
N TYR A 73 16.03 14.04 14.53
CA TYR A 73 14.72 13.59 15.06
C TYR A 73 14.03 14.67 15.90
N THR A 74 14.76 15.41 16.73
CA THR A 74 14.18 16.53 17.49
C THR A 74 13.71 17.63 16.56
N LYS A 75 14.50 17.97 15.53
CA LYS A 75 14.15 18.94 14.50
C LYS A 75 12.87 18.56 13.74
N LEU A 76 12.64 17.27 13.47
CA LEU A 76 11.42 16.80 12.79
C LEU A 76 10.14 17.18 13.56
N PHE A 77 10.15 17.10 14.89
CA PHE A 77 8.96 17.42 15.69
C PHE A 77 8.75 18.93 15.87
N GLU A 78 9.73 19.76 15.51
CA GLU A 78 9.67 21.22 15.49
C GLU A 78 9.39 21.77 14.08
N ASP A 79 9.51 20.93 13.05
CA ASP A 79 9.30 21.31 11.65
C ASP A 79 7.79 21.29 11.31
N GLU A 80 7.20 22.48 11.19
CA GLU A 80 5.78 22.66 10.84
C GLU A 80 5.44 21.99 9.51
N LYS A 81 6.34 22.00 8.52
CA LYS A 81 6.12 21.35 7.22
C LYS A 81 6.08 19.83 7.32
N PHE A 82 6.94 19.26 8.17
CA PHE A 82 6.89 17.82 8.39
C PHE A 82 5.59 17.40 9.10
N LEU A 83 5.14 18.18 10.10
CA LEU A 83 3.89 17.91 10.79
C LEU A 83 2.69 18.05 9.86
N GLU A 84 2.66 19.05 8.99
CA GLU A 84 1.63 19.20 7.96
C GLU A 84 1.67 18.04 6.95
N ALA A 85 2.85 17.65 6.46
CA ALA A 85 3.01 16.50 5.58
C ALA A 85 2.55 15.18 6.24
N LEU A 86 2.78 15.03 7.53
CA LEU A 86 2.31 13.88 8.31
C LEU A 86 0.79 13.87 8.42
N PHE A 87 0.17 15.02 8.69
CA PHE A 87 -1.28 15.17 8.73
C PHE A 87 -1.91 14.88 7.34
N ASN A 88 -1.35 15.43 6.27
CA ASN A 88 -1.80 15.20 4.90
C ASN A 88 -1.72 13.73 4.51
N THR A 89 -0.62 13.06 4.87
CA THR A 89 -0.45 11.61 4.64
C THR A 89 -1.47 10.81 5.46
N ALA A 90 -1.70 11.17 6.72
CA ALA A 90 -2.70 10.52 7.55
C ALA A 90 -4.11 10.72 6.99
N TYR A 91 -4.47 11.92 6.54
CA TYR A 91 -5.75 12.22 5.88
C TYR A 91 -5.93 11.38 4.62
N PHE A 92 -4.89 11.31 3.77
CA PHE A 92 -4.91 10.47 2.55
C PHE A 92 -5.22 9.00 2.88
N VAL A 93 -4.59 8.45 3.91
CA VAL A 93 -4.78 7.07 4.35
C VAL A 93 -6.16 6.85 4.96
N VAL A 94 -6.57 7.70 5.91
CA VAL A 94 -7.84 7.55 6.64
C VAL A 94 -9.04 7.64 5.72
N VAL A 95 -8.99 8.46 4.69
CA VAL A 95 -10.06 8.59 3.71
C VAL A 95 -9.89 7.57 2.57
N GLY A 96 -8.71 7.49 1.99
CA GLY A 96 -8.46 6.70 0.78
C GLY A 96 -8.56 5.19 1.00
N VAL A 97 -8.03 4.66 2.11
CA VAL A 97 -8.04 3.21 2.36
C VAL A 97 -9.46 2.65 2.52
N PRO A 98 -10.32 3.21 3.39
CA PRO A 98 -11.69 2.71 3.51
C PRO A 98 -12.47 2.79 2.21
N VAL A 99 -12.35 3.89 1.47
CA VAL A 99 -13.04 4.06 0.18
C VAL A 99 -12.56 3.02 -0.83
N THR A 100 -11.24 2.81 -0.97
CA THR A 100 -10.68 1.80 -1.89
C THR A 100 -11.14 0.40 -1.54
N VAL A 101 -11.10 0.03 -0.25
CA VAL A 101 -11.48 -1.31 0.21
C VAL A 101 -12.98 -1.54 0.03
N LEU A 102 -13.82 -0.57 0.39
CA LEU A 102 -15.27 -0.67 0.22
C LEU A 102 -15.68 -0.75 -1.25
N LEU A 103 -15.14 0.11 -2.11
CA LEU A 103 -15.44 0.08 -3.53
C LEU A 103 -14.89 -1.20 -4.19
N GLY A 104 -13.70 -1.66 -3.81
CA GLY A 104 -13.13 -2.92 -4.29
C GLY A 104 -13.99 -4.12 -3.93
N LEU A 105 -14.49 -4.19 -2.69
CA LEU A 105 -15.44 -5.22 -2.26
C LEU A 105 -16.74 -5.13 -3.04
N LEU A 106 -17.30 -3.93 -3.18
CA LEU A 106 -18.55 -3.71 -3.91
C LEU A 106 -18.44 -4.22 -5.36
N VAL A 107 -17.41 -3.78 -6.07
CA VAL A 107 -17.18 -4.20 -7.47
C VAL A 107 -16.93 -5.72 -7.56
N ALA A 108 -16.17 -6.29 -6.63
CA ALA A 108 -15.92 -7.73 -6.58
C ALA A 108 -17.22 -8.53 -6.40
N VAL A 109 -18.12 -8.11 -5.50
CA VAL A 109 -19.42 -8.75 -5.26
C VAL A 109 -20.32 -8.63 -6.49
N LEU A 110 -20.40 -7.45 -7.11
CA LEU A 110 -21.19 -7.23 -8.32
C LEU A 110 -20.71 -8.12 -9.48
N LEU A 111 -19.41 -8.22 -9.68
CA LEU A 111 -18.82 -9.05 -10.73
C LEU A 111 -18.90 -10.55 -10.43
N ASN A 112 -18.92 -10.94 -9.15
CA ASN A 112 -19.03 -12.35 -8.78
C ASN A 112 -20.45 -12.89 -8.95
N ASN A 113 -21.48 -12.09 -8.69
CA ASN A 113 -22.86 -12.53 -8.60
C ASN A 113 -23.74 -12.16 -9.82
N GLY A 114 -23.33 -11.22 -10.68
CA GLY A 114 -24.29 -10.57 -11.57
C GLY A 114 -24.02 -10.61 -13.07
N ILE A 115 -22.81 -10.88 -13.56
CA ILE A 115 -22.49 -10.62 -14.98
C ILE A 115 -21.62 -11.75 -15.57
N ASP A 116 -22.22 -12.88 -16.00
CA ASP A 116 -21.42 -14.00 -16.50
C ASP A 116 -20.76 -13.70 -17.87
N ARG A 117 -21.48 -13.11 -18.82
CA ARG A 117 -20.98 -12.87 -20.19
C ARG A 117 -19.96 -11.74 -20.32
N ALA A 118 -20.04 -10.70 -19.50
CA ALA A 118 -19.15 -9.53 -19.55
C ALA A 118 -18.13 -9.49 -18.40
N ARG A 119 -18.10 -10.51 -17.55
CA ARG A 119 -17.23 -10.56 -16.34
C ARG A 119 -15.75 -10.30 -16.66
N THR A 120 -15.23 -10.95 -17.70
CA THR A 120 -13.83 -10.77 -18.12
C THR A 120 -13.57 -9.36 -18.62
N PHE A 121 -14.46 -8.77 -19.40
CA PHE A 121 -14.34 -7.41 -19.89
C PHE A 121 -14.26 -6.40 -18.75
N PHE A 122 -15.18 -6.49 -17.79
CA PHE A 122 -15.15 -5.58 -16.61
C PHE A 122 -13.93 -5.81 -15.73
N ARG A 123 -13.50 -7.06 -15.49
CA ARG A 123 -12.26 -7.34 -14.75
C ARG A 123 -11.05 -6.68 -15.42
N VAL A 124 -10.91 -6.81 -16.72
CA VAL A 124 -9.83 -6.17 -17.48
C VAL A 124 -9.95 -4.65 -17.40
N GLY A 125 -11.15 -4.08 -17.57
CA GLY A 125 -11.39 -2.64 -17.51
C GLY A 125 -11.02 -2.03 -16.15
N PHE A 126 -11.44 -2.64 -15.03
CA PHE A 126 -11.08 -2.17 -13.68
C PHE A 126 -9.61 -2.42 -13.33
N TYR A 127 -8.96 -3.42 -13.93
CA TYR A 127 -7.55 -3.70 -13.68
C TYR A 127 -6.59 -2.92 -14.59
N ALA A 128 -7.05 -2.43 -15.73
CA ALA A 128 -6.23 -1.68 -16.69
C ALA A 128 -5.48 -0.48 -16.06
N PRO A 129 -6.09 0.35 -15.18
CA PRO A 129 -5.36 1.43 -14.51
C PRO A 129 -4.18 0.96 -13.65
N VAL A 130 -4.27 -0.23 -13.07
CA VAL A 130 -3.23 -0.79 -12.18
C VAL A 130 -1.93 -1.05 -12.94
N VAL A 131 -2.03 -1.54 -14.17
CA VAL A 131 -0.86 -1.90 -15.01
C VAL A 131 -0.33 -0.73 -15.83
N THR A 132 -1.04 0.41 -15.81
CA THR A 132 -0.63 1.61 -16.53
C THR A 132 0.38 2.42 -15.68
N SER A 133 1.32 3.09 -16.35
CA SER A 133 2.26 4.01 -15.66
C SER A 133 1.50 5.05 -14.85
N ILE A 134 1.80 5.14 -13.57
CA ILE A 134 1.18 6.12 -12.66
C ILE A 134 1.42 7.56 -13.12
N VAL A 135 2.61 7.87 -13.65
CA VAL A 135 2.93 9.19 -14.18
C VAL A 135 2.03 9.53 -15.37
N ALA A 136 1.84 8.58 -16.30
CA ALA A 136 0.95 8.78 -17.44
C ALA A 136 -0.50 9.01 -16.98
N VAL A 137 -0.97 8.20 -16.03
CA VAL A 137 -2.32 8.34 -15.43
C VAL A 137 -2.47 9.70 -14.76
N ALA A 138 -1.49 10.13 -13.95
CA ALA A 138 -1.52 11.40 -13.25
C ALA A 138 -1.56 12.61 -14.22
N VAL A 139 -0.82 12.54 -15.33
CA VAL A 139 -0.88 13.58 -16.38
C VAL A 139 -2.26 13.64 -17.03
N VAL A 140 -2.87 12.49 -17.33
CA VAL A 140 -4.25 12.44 -17.87
C VAL A 140 -5.24 13.02 -16.87
N TRP A 141 -5.13 12.68 -15.59
CA TRP A 141 -6.00 13.21 -14.54
C TRP A 141 -5.84 14.73 -14.36
N ARG A 142 -4.60 15.27 -14.47
CA ARG A 142 -4.40 16.72 -14.48
C ARG A 142 -5.20 17.39 -15.58
N PHE A 143 -5.16 16.83 -16.79
CA PHE A 143 -5.95 17.34 -17.92
C PHE A 143 -7.47 17.19 -17.67
N VAL A 144 -7.93 16.05 -17.16
CA VAL A 144 -9.36 15.82 -16.84
C VAL A 144 -9.89 16.82 -15.82
N LEU A 145 -9.05 17.18 -14.82
CA LEU A 145 -9.39 18.09 -13.70
C LEU A 145 -9.06 19.57 -13.99
N ASP A 146 -8.53 19.88 -15.16
CA ASP A 146 -8.21 21.28 -15.51
C ASP A 146 -9.49 22.13 -15.50
N PRO A 147 -9.50 23.29 -14.79
CA PRO A 147 -10.71 24.08 -14.60
C PRO A 147 -11.14 24.85 -15.87
N THR A 148 -10.30 24.95 -16.88
CA THR A 148 -10.57 25.73 -18.12
C THR A 148 -10.87 24.81 -19.31
N ASP A 149 -9.92 23.94 -19.64
CA ASP A 149 -9.96 23.09 -20.84
C ASP A 149 -10.17 21.61 -20.53
N GLY A 150 -10.41 21.26 -19.26
CA GLY A 150 -10.56 19.89 -18.82
C GLY A 150 -11.90 19.27 -19.19
N LEU A 151 -11.93 17.93 -19.20
CA LEU A 151 -13.17 17.18 -19.49
C LEU A 151 -14.31 17.53 -18.53
N ILE A 152 -14.01 17.68 -17.23
CA ILE A 152 -15.03 18.03 -16.22
C ILE A 152 -15.50 19.46 -16.42
N ALA A 153 -14.59 20.39 -16.78
CA ALA A 153 -14.94 21.77 -17.07
C ALA A 153 -15.88 21.87 -18.28
N GLY A 154 -15.61 21.13 -19.38
CA GLY A 154 -16.49 21.07 -20.53
C GLY A 154 -17.88 20.54 -20.21
N LEU A 155 -17.99 19.44 -19.48
CA LEU A 155 -19.27 18.85 -19.07
C LEU A 155 -20.04 19.77 -18.11
N ALA A 156 -19.36 20.46 -17.21
CA ALA A 156 -19.98 21.45 -16.31
C ALA A 156 -20.53 22.63 -17.07
N ALA A 157 -19.78 23.15 -18.05
CA ALA A 157 -20.22 24.28 -18.90
C ALA A 157 -21.47 23.93 -19.73
N GLU A 158 -21.54 22.71 -20.29
CA GLU A 158 -22.73 22.22 -20.98
C GLU A 158 -23.95 22.13 -20.04
N ALA A 159 -23.72 21.82 -18.76
CA ALA A 159 -24.77 21.77 -17.73
C ALA A 159 -25.09 23.15 -17.11
N GLY A 160 -24.44 24.24 -17.57
CA GLY A 160 -24.63 25.60 -17.07
C GLY A 160 -23.93 25.91 -15.73
N PHE A 161 -22.92 25.12 -15.35
CA PHE A 161 -22.13 25.30 -14.13
C PHE A 161 -20.67 25.64 -14.46
N THR A 162 -19.99 26.32 -13.51
CA THR A 162 -18.53 26.50 -13.58
C THR A 162 -17.87 25.38 -12.78
N ALA A 163 -16.93 24.67 -13.41
CA ALA A 163 -16.15 23.65 -12.70
C ALA A 163 -15.27 24.33 -11.64
N PRO A 164 -15.16 23.75 -10.44
CA PRO A 164 -14.20 24.24 -9.45
C PRO A 164 -12.77 23.94 -9.91
N ASP A 165 -11.83 24.76 -9.43
CA ASP A 165 -10.41 24.42 -9.59
C ASP A 165 -10.02 23.31 -8.60
N PHE A 166 -10.06 22.07 -9.09
CA PHE A 166 -9.82 20.88 -8.29
C PHE A 166 -8.40 20.80 -7.73
N LEU A 167 -7.40 21.19 -8.50
CA LEU A 167 -6.00 21.06 -8.14
C LEU A 167 -5.40 22.36 -7.58
N GLY A 168 -5.99 23.51 -7.87
CA GLY A 168 -5.57 24.80 -7.34
C GLY A 168 -6.27 25.20 -6.04
N SER A 169 -7.25 24.43 -5.56
CA SER A 169 -7.94 24.68 -4.29
C SER A 169 -7.31 23.87 -3.15
N GLU A 170 -6.94 24.54 -2.05
CA GLU A 170 -6.37 23.87 -0.85
C GLU A 170 -7.31 22.80 -0.27
N THR A 171 -8.62 22.96 -0.43
CA THR A 171 -9.61 22.01 0.11
C THR A 171 -9.93 20.87 -0.84
N LEU A 172 -9.80 21.05 -2.16
CA LEU A 172 -10.17 20.07 -3.17
C LEU A 172 -8.98 19.26 -3.72
N ALA A 173 -7.75 19.80 -3.62
CA ALA A 173 -6.59 19.15 -4.20
C ALA A 173 -6.33 17.76 -3.59
N MET A 174 -6.31 17.63 -2.26
CA MET A 174 -6.09 16.34 -1.62
C MET A 174 -7.21 15.32 -1.90
N PRO A 175 -8.51 15.65 -1.79
CA PRO A 175 -9.59 14.78 -2.25
C PRO A 175 -9.47 14.33 -3.71
N SER A 176 -9.00 15.20 -4.61
CA SER A 176 -8.79 14.87 -6.02
C SER A 176 -7.68 13.85 -6.21
N LEU A 177 -6.56 13.98 -5.48
CA LEU A 177 -5.49 12.98 -5.46
C LEU A 177 -5.99 11.64 -4.91
N ILE A 178 -6.78 11.66 -3.83
CA ILE A 178 -7.38 10.45 -3.25
C ILE A 178 -8.31 9.78 -4.27
N ALA A 179 -9.15 10.54 -4.98
CA ALA A 179 -10.06 9.99 -5.99
C ALA A 179 -9.28 9.27 -7.11
N MET A 180 -8.19 9.86 -7.61
CA MET A 180 -7.31 9.23 -8.60
C MET A 180 -6.66 7.96 -8.06
N ALA A 181 -6.12 8.00 -6.83
CA ALA A 181 -5.47 6.85 -6.21
C ALA A 181 -6.46 5.71 -5.95
N VAL A 182 -7.66 6.01 -5.47
CA VAL A 182 -8.76 5.05 -5.28
C VAL A 182 -9.13 4.38 -6.61
N TRP A 183 -9.38 5.18 -7.66
CA TRP A 183 -9.70 4.65 -8.99
C TRP A 183 -8.60 3.73 -9.52
N ARG A 184 -7.34 4.11 -9.39
CA ARG A 184 -6.19 3.32 -9.83
C ARG A 184 -6.04 2.01 -9.06
N ASN A 185 -6.17 2.04 -7.72
CA ASN A 185 -5.96 0.85 -6.88
C ASN A 185 -7.18 -0.07 -6.77
N LEU A 186 -8.36 0.40 -7.23
CA LEU A 186 -9.62 -0.35 -7.19
C LEU A 186 -9.48 -1.75 -7.78
N GLY A 187 -8.79 -1.87 -8.94
CA GLY A 187 -8.59 -3.15 -9.63
C GLY A 187 -7.83 -4.17 -8.80
N THR A 188 -6.78 -3.77 -8.10
CA THR A 188 -6.00 -4.66 -7.21
C THR A 188 -6.86 -5.21 -6.09
N VAL A 189 -7.57 -4.33 -5.38
CA VAL A 189 -8.43 -4.70 -4.25
C VAL A 189 -9.63 -5.55 -4.73
N MET A 190 -10.22 -5.22 -5.87
CA MET A 190 -11.26 -6.03 -6.52
C MET A 190 -10.78 -7.48 -6.77
N VAL A 191 -9.60 -7.66 -7.34
CA VAL A 191 -9.06 -9.02 -7.63
C VAL A 191 -8.82 -9.80 -6.34
N LEU A 192 -8.30 -9.16 -5.29
CA LEU A 192 -8.14 -9.78 -3.98
C LEU A 192 -9.48 -10.26 -3.41
N PHE A 193 -10.52 -9.43 -3.48
CA PHE A 193 -11.84 -9.81 -3.00
C PHE A 193 -12.49 -10.89 -3.88
N ILE A 194 -12.29 -10.87 -5.20
CA ILE A 194 -12.78 -11.95 -6.07
C ILE A 194 -12.14 -13.29 -5.67
N ALA A 195 -10.83 -13.32 -5.40
CA ALA A 195 -10.15 -14.52 -4.93
C ALA A 195 -10.69 -14.98 -3.57
N GLY A 196 -10.93 -14.05 -2.63
CA GLY A 196 -11.55 -14.34 -1.35
C GLY A 196 -12.98 -14.89 -1.47
N LEU A 197 -13.80 -14.30 -2.36
CA LEU A 197 -15.17 -14.77 -2.64
C LEU A 197 -15.20 -16.19 -3.23
N GLN A 198 -14.22 -16.53 -4.07
CA GLN A 198 -14.10 -17.87 -4.67
C GLN A 198 -13.59 -18.92 -3.69
N ALA A 199 -12.95 -18.52 -2.59
CA ALA A 199 -12.51 -19.41 -1.53
C ALA A 199 -13.65 -19.81 -0.56
N ILE A 200 -14.81 -19.14 -0.59
CA ILE A 200 -15.97 -19.48 0.24
C ILE A 200 -16.64 -20.73 -0.35
N PRO A 201 -16.80 -21.82 0.44
CA PRO A 201 -17.47 -23.03 -0.01
C PRO A 201 -18.92 -22.75 -0.48
N THR A 202 -19.30 -23.33 -1.63
CA THR A 202 -20.65 -23.16 -2.18
C THR A 202 -21.74 -23.67 -1.28
N GLU A 203 -21.46 -24.73 -0.52
CA GLU A 203 -22.37 -25.38 0.44
C GLU A 203 -22.85 -24.41 1.52
N VAL A 204 -21.97 -23.50 1.97
CA VAL A 204 -22.33 -22.48 2.99
C VAL A 204 -23.36 -21.49 2.43
N ARG A 205 -23.21 -21.10 1.18
CA ARG A 205 -24.11 -20.17 0.50
C ARG A 205 -25.46 -20.84 0.17
N GLU A 206 -25.42 -22.11 -0.26
CA GLU A 206 -26.61 -22.90 -0.55
C GLU A 206 -27.43 -23.16 0.73
N ALA A 207 -26.78 -23.55 1.84
CA ALA A 207 -27.45 -23.72 3.11
C ALA A 207 -28.16 -22.44 3.57
N ALA A 208 -27.49 -21.28 3.47
CA ALA A 208 -28.10 -20.00 3.80
C ALA A 208 -29.36 -19.69 2.98
N ARG A 209 -29.34 -20.02 1.68
CA ARG A 209 -30.51 -19.84 0.81
C ARG A 209 -31.65 -20.79 1.13
N LEU A 210 -31.32 -22.02 1.52
CA LEU A 210 -32.30 -22.98 2.01
C LEU A 210 -32.98 -22.53 3.32
N ASP A 211 -32.22 -21.84 4.18
CA ASP A 211 -32.72 -21.18 5.40
C ASP A 211 -33.49 -19.87 5.13
N GLY A 212 -33.70 -19.50 3.86
CA GLY A 212 -34.48 -18.33 3.46
C GLY A 212 -33.71 -16.99 3.48
N ALA A 213 -32.38 -17.02 3.55
CA ALA A 213 -31.59 -15.78 3.50
C ALA A 213 -31.69 -15.10 2.14
N GLY A 214 -32.13 -13.83 2.12
CA GLY A 214 -32.10 -12.99 0.94
C GLY A 214 -30.67 -12.55 0.58
N PRO A 215 -30.42 -12.03 -0.67
CA PRO A 215 -29.08 -11.70 -1.14
C PRO A 215 -28.31 -10.70 -0.26
N PHE A 216 -28.98 -9.71 0.29
CA PHE A 216 -28.37 -8.73 1.20
C PHE A 216 -28.03 -9.36 2.56
N GLN A 217 -28.86 -10.27 3.04
CA GLN A 217 -28.65 -10.99 4.29
C GLN A 217 -27.48 -11.98 4.16
N GLU A 218 -27.41 -12.74 3.04
CA GLU A 218 -26.28 -13.60 2.67
C GLU A 218 -24.98 -12.78 2.63
N LEU A 219 -24.98 -11.61 1.95
CA LEU A 219 -23.80 -10.72 1.89
C LEU A 219 -23.35 -10.27 3.27
N ARG A 220 -24.26 -9.68 4.07
CA ARG A 220 -23.90 -9.04 5.34
C ARG A 220 -23.57 -10.03 6.45
N ARG A 221 -24.31 -11.13 6.55
CA ARG A 221 -24.20 -12.08 7.69
C ARG A 221 -23.28 -13.26 7.42
N ILE A 222 -22.97 -13.55 6.16
CA ILE A 222 -22.17 -14.72 5.78
C ILE A 222 -20.95 -14.30 4.99
N THR A 223 -21.13 -13.67 3.84
CA THR A 223 -20.03 -13.36 2.92
C THR A 223 -19.03 -12.38 3.53
N VAL A 224 -19.47 -11.23 4.05
CA VAL A 224 -18.58 -10.21 4.64
C VAL A 224 -17.82 -10.75 5.86
N PRO A 225 -18.44 -11.47 6.81
CA PRO A 225 -17.71 -12.11 7.90
C PRO A 225 -16.67 -13.14 7.42
N LEU A 226 -16.97 -13.95 6.42
CA LEU A 226 -16.03 -14.93 5.87
C LEU A 226 -14.87 -14.28 5.09
N LEU A 227 -15.09 -13.07 4.56
CA LEU A 227 -14.05 -12.28 3.90
C LEU A 227 -13.13 -11.51 4.85
N ARG A 228 -13.31 -11.58 6.17
CA ARG A 228 -12.45 -10.86 7.14
C ARG A 228 -10.95 -11.01 6.90
N PRO A 229 -10.40 -12.23 6.64
CA PRO A 229 -8.97 -12.36 6.37
C PRO A 229 -8.54 -11.63 5.09
N THR A 230 -9.35 -11.69 4.04
CA THR A 230 -9.11 -10.97 2.78
C THR A 230 -9.21 -9.46 2.98
N THR A 231 -10.21 -9.00 3.75
CA THR A 231 -10.39 -7.58 4.10
C THR A 231 -9.19 -7.06 4.89
N LEU A 232 -8.72 -7.82 5.90
CA LEU A 232 -7.52 -7.49 6.65
C LEU A 232 -6.31 -7.33 5.72
N TYR A 233 -6.07 -8.31 4.87
CA TYR A 233 -4.94 -8.26 3.93
C TYR A 233 -5.05 -7.08 2.96
N ALA A 234 -6.22 -6.86 2.36
CA ALA A 234 -6.47 -5.73 1.46
C ALA A 234 -6.27 -4.39 2.17
N THR A 235 -6.76 -4.25 3.41
CA THR A 235 -6.61 -3.03 4.21
C THR A 235 -5.14 -2.76 4.53
N VAL A 236 -4.40 -3.77 5.00
CA VAL A 236 -2.98 -3.62 5.37
C VAL A 236 -2.14 -3.23 4.15
N ILE A 237 -2.28 -3.93 3.02
CA ILE A 237 -1.45 -3.65 1.83
C ILE A 237 -1.78 -2.27 1.23
N THR A 238 -3.06 -1.87 1.22
CA THR A 238 -3.47 -0.55 0.74
C THR A 238 -2.96 0.54 1.69
N THR A 239 -3.01 0.33 3.00
CA THR A 239 -2.49 1.27 4.01
C THR A 239 -0.99 1.49 3.84
N ILE A 240 -0.20 0.42 3.70
CA ILE A 240 1.25 0.53 3.46
C ILE A 240 1.53 1.33 2.18
N GLY A 241 0.80 1.05 1.08
CA GLY A 241 0.94 1.78 -0.17
C GLY A 241 0.61 3.26 -0.03
N TYR A 242 -0.49 3.59 0.65
CA TYR A 242 -0.94 4.98 0.82
C TYR A 242 -0.12 5.79 1.84
N LEU A 243 0.49 5.15 2.84
CA LEU A 243 1.47 5.82 3.72
C LEU A 243 2.75 6.22 2.96
N ASN A 244 3.07 5.52 1.87
CA ASN A 244 4.20 5.81 0.99
C ASN A 244 3.80 6.66 -0.25
N VAL A 245 2.61 7.29 -0.25
CA VAL A 245 2.14 8.06 -1.40
C VAL A 245 3.12 9.17 -1.78
N PHE A 246 3.58 9.13 -3.01
CA PHE A 246 4.59 10.05 -3.56
C PHE A 246 4.23 10.53 -4.96
N GLU A 247 3.96 9.62 -5.89
CA GLU A 247 3.85 9.93 -7.32
C GLU A 247 2.65 10.81 -7.64
N GLU A 248 1.50 10.58 -6.97
CA GLU A 248 0.29 11.38 -7.17
C GLU A 248 0.53 12.86 -6.83
N PRO A 249 0.94 13.22 -5.59
CA PRO A 249 1.22 14.62 -5.28
C PRO A 249 2.42 15.17 -6.04
N PHE A 250 3.45 14.37 -6.34
CA PHE A 250 4.61 14.82 -7.09
C PHE A 250 4.26 15.26 -8.52
N VAL A 251 3.43 14.47 -9.24
CA VAL A 251 3.10 14.75 -10.65
C VAL A 251 1.94 15.73 -10.78
N MET A 252 0.89 15.61 -9.94
CA MET A 252 -0.33 16.38 -10.14
C MET A 252 -0.26 17.79 -9.55
N THR A 253 0.29 17.96 -8.36
CA THR A 253 0.23 19.23 -7.60
C THR A 253 1.59 19.72 -7.14
N GLN A 254 2.62 18.88 -7.19
CA GLN A 254 3.93 19.15 -6.58
C GLN A 254 3.80 19.60 -5.11
N GLY A 255 2.85 19.03 -4.37
CA GLY A 255 2.60 19.36 -2.97
C GLY A 255 1.70 20.57 -2.70
N GLY A 256 1.36 21.36 -3.74
CA GLY A 256 0.53 22.56 -3.64
C GLY A 256 -0.98 22.28 -3.73
N PRO A 257 -1.79 23.36 -3.66
CA PRO A 257 -1.41 24.71 -3.26
C PRO A 257 -1.05 24.80 -1.78
N SER A 258 -0.21 25.76 -1.41
CA SER A 258 0.17 26.06 0.00
C SER A 258 0.53 24.82 0.84
N ASP A 259 1.28 23.88 0.27
CA ASP A 259 1.65 22.58 0.85
C ASP A 259 0.46 21.66 1.26
N SER A 260 -0.80 21.98 0.86
CA SER A 260 -2.02 21.22 1.21
C SER A 260 -2.03 19.76 0.72
N THR A 261 -1.16 19.41 -0.23
CA THR A 261 -0.96 18.05 -0.72
C THR A 261 0.47 17.54 -0.53
N LEU A 262 1.27 18.26 0.29
CA LEU A 262 2.59 17.81 0.66
C LEU A 262 2.48 16.57 1.54
N THR A 263 3.01 15.44 1.07
CA THR A 263 3.07 14.17 1.82
C THR A 263 4.47 13.96 2.42
N VAL A 264 4.58 13.09 3.43
CA VAL A 264 5.89 12.79 4.04
C VAL A 264 6.89 12.30 3.00
N SER A 265 6.49 11.42 2.08
CA SER A 265 7.38 10.91 1.03
C SER A 265 7.82 12.01 0.07
N LEU A 266 6.94 12.95 -0.28
CA LEU A 266 7.28 14.07 -1.14
C LEU A 266 8.20 15.07 -0.43
N HIS A 267 7.94 15.36 0.85
CA HIS A 267 8.81 16.23 1.65
C HIS A 267 10.19 15.62 1.84
N MET A 268 10.27 14.33 2.17
CA MET A 268 11.51 13.57 2.24
C MET A 268 12.31 13.63 0.94
N TYR A 269 11.64 13.50 -0.21
CA TYR A 269 12.28 13.64 -1.52
C TYR A 269 12.84 15.04 -1.74
N ARG A 270 12.10 16.09 -1.40
CA ARG A 270 12.57 17.49 -1.50
C ARG A 270 13.81 17.73 -0.64
N GLU A 271 13.75 17.32 0.64
CA GLU A 271 14.85 17.49 1.56
C GLU A 271 16.10 16.71 1.13
N GLY A 272 15.93 15.44 0.73
CA GLY A 272 17.04 14.58 0.34
C GLY A 272 17.68 14.93 -1.00
N PHE A 273 16.85 15.22 -2.02
CA PHE A 273 17.35 15.33 -3.40
C PHE A 273 17.35 16.77 -3.95
N ASN A 274 16.47 17.67 -3.48
CA ASN A 274 16.47 19.05 -3.94
C ASN A 274 17.34 19.93 -3.02
N PHE A 275 17.27 19.73 -1.71
CA PHE A 275 18.02 20.51 -0.73
C PHE A 275 19.29 19.80 -0.22
N PHE A 276 19.45 18.52 -0.56
CA PHE A 276 20.60 17.70 -0.16
C PHE A 276 20.81 17.55 1.35
N HIS A 277 19.74 17.65 2.14
CA HIS A 277 19.72 17.34 3.57
C HIS A 277 19.47 15.85 3.79
N MET A 278 20.41 15.00 3.34
CA MET A 278 20.21 13.56 3.28
C MET A 278 20.10 12.91 4.68
N GLY A 279 20.84 13.41 5.68
CA GLY A 279 20.72 12.97 7.06
C GLY A 279 19.32 13.20 7.62
N TYR A 280 18.78 14.41 7.40
CA TYR A 280 17.43 14.78 7.81
C TYR A 280 16.35 13.97 7.06
N ALA A 281 16.46 13.84 5.74
CA ALA A 281 15.57 13.00 4.94
C ALA A 281 15.60 11.52 5.38
N SER A 282 16.77 11.02 5.79
CA SER A 282 16.91 9.68 6.35
C SER A 282 16.17 9.53 7.67
N ALA A 283 16.19 10.54 8.54
CA ALA A 283 15.42 10.53 9.79
C ALA A 283 13.91 10.53 9.51
N MET A 284 13.42 11.32 8.51
CA MET A 284 12.03 11.26 8.05
C MET A 284 11.63 9.84 7.60
N ALA A 285 12.50 9.18 6.82
CA ALA A 285 12.24 7.82 6.33
C ALA A 285 12.06 6.84 7.49
N TYR A 286 12.88 6.94 8.53
CA TYR A 286 12.77 6.06 9.71
C TYR A 286 11.55 6.38 10.56
N VAL A 287 11.17 7.65 10.72
CA VAL A 287 9.92 8.02 11.39
C VAL A 287 8.72 7.45 10.62
N LEU A 288 8.68 7.62 9.30
CA LEU A 288 7.63 7.05 8.46
C LEU A 288 7.59 5.52 8.57
N PHE A 289 8.74 4.86 8.54
CA PHE A 289 8.84 3.40 8.74
C PHE A 289 8.24 2.96 10.07
N VAL A 290 8.55 3.67 11.19
CA VAL A 290 7.97 3.38 12.50
C VAL A 290 6.46 3.59 12.51
N VAL A 291 5.97 4.65 11.86
CA VAL A 291 4.52 4.91 11.71
C VAL A 291 3.86 3.77 10.94
N ILE A 292 4.41 3.36 9.79
CA ILE A 292 3.89 2.24 8.99
C ILE A 292 3.84 0.97 9.82
N MET A 293 4.91 0.65 10.55
CA MET A 293 4.99 -0.54 11.39
C MET A 293 3.94 -0.49 12.52
N ALA A 294 3.80 0.65 13.20
CA ALA A 294 2.83 0.83 14.29
C ALA A 294 1.40 0.67 13.78
N VAL A 295 1.04 1.33 12.68
CA VAL A 295 -0.30 1.23 12.06
C VAL A 295 -0.58 -0.19 11.59
N THR A 296 0.40 -0.86 10.96
CA THR A 296 0.25 -2.24 10.50
C THR A 296 0.03 -3.20 11.67
N VAL A 297 0.83 -3.09 12.73
CA VAL A 297 0.66 -3.92 13.95
C VAL A 297 -0.69 -3.66 14.60
N LEU A 298 -1.14 -2.41 14.67
CA LEU A 298 -2.46 -2.05 15.19
C LEU A 298 -3.58 -2.69 14.37
N GLN A 299 -3.54 -2.59 13.05
CA GLN A 299 -4.52 -3.21 12.14
C GLN A 299 -4.55 -4.73 12.31
N LEU A 300 -3.38 -5.39 12.38
CA LEU A 300 -3.28 -6.83 12.59
C LEU A 300 -3.89 -7.26 13.94
N ARG A 301 -3.70 -6.48 15.00
CA ARG A 301 -4.29 -6.78 16.32
C ARG A 301 -5.80 -6.58 16.31
N LEU A 302 -6.28 -5.42 15.86
CA LEU A 302 -7.71 -5.07 15.90
C LEU A 302 -8.58 -5.99 15.02
N LEU A 303 -8.06 -6.41 13.86
CA LEU A 303 -8.83 -7.24 12.92
C LEU A 303 -8.68 -8.75 13.20
N LYS A 304 -7.60 -9.18 13.89
CA LYS A 304 -7.39 -10.59 14.27
C LYS A 304 -8.23 -11.00 15.48
N ASP A 305 -8.36 -10.15 16.49
CA ASP A 305 -9.09 -10.47 17.74
C ASP A 305 -10.59 -10.72 17.54
N ASN A 306 -11.14 -10.39 16.38
CA ASN A 306 -12.53 -10.67 16.01
C ASN A 306 -12.74 -12.04 15.33
N THR A 307 -11.72 -12.90 15.30
CA THR A 307 -11.76 -14.22 14.61
C THR A 307 -11.65 -15.43 15.55
N SER A 308 -11.57 -15.21 16.86
CA SER A 308 -11.58 -16.27 17.91
C SER A 308 -12.96 -16.51 18.46
#